data_8b645fe5ef0833d7663b0501d444abfb
#
_entry.id   8b645fe5ef0833d7663b0501d444abfb
#
_cell.length_a   1.000
_cell.length_b   1.000
_cell.length_c   1.000
_cell.angle_alpha   90.00
_cell.angle_beta   90.00
_cell.angle_gamma   90.00
#
_symmetry.space_group_name_H-M   'P 1'
#
loop_
_entity.id
_entity.type
_entity.pdbx_description
1 polymer ?
#
loop_
_entity_poly.entity_id
_entity_poly.type
_entity_poly.pdbx_seq_one_letter_code
_entity_poly.pdbx_strand_id
1 'polypeptide(L)'
;MRKICSYSWLILGAIMAAASQAPAAEKYVVGVSNTLVGNGWREEMVCSIKAEALASGKVSKIVLANRNGGPSEQIADLRNLISAGCNIIIVNPSDRKALDPVIKQATDRHIVVVAVDQAVDAPSAYVLTNDQTAYGRLGAEALFKKLGGKGNVVEMRGIDGVPADADRHEGFTEALKKYPDIKVVASVFTGWSQDKGAQETKNLISSGKPIDGIWTSGIDNVVVDAYKSANLKFVPVVGADNNGFMGQQIDLKDAGLVGISVTNPPAVGAAGLSVALEVLDGKKVPRVIHLNPEVYDNTTPEGMEWLKSLYDPKVDPNYPVYSPVKPYTHYTVEQEKACKGPGE
;
A
#
# COMPACT_ATOMS: atom_id res chain seq x y z
N MET A 1 -80.53 44.49 -39.06
CA MET A 1 -80.10 43.58 -38.00
C MET A 1 -78.82 42.93 -38.44
N ARG A 2 -77.63 43.36 -37.96
CA ARG A 2 -76.31 42.83 -38.30
C ARG A 2 -75.73 42.21 -37.01
N LYS A 3 -75.47 40.88 -37.04
CA LYS A 3 -74.76 40.13 -35.94
C LYS A 3 -73.28 40.34 -36.11
N ILE A 4 -72.64 40.84 -35.07
CA ILE A 4 -71.18 40.95 -34.95
C ILE A 4 -70.66 39.67 -34.20
N CYS A 5 -69.83 38.91 -34.90
CA CYS A 5 -69.15 37.73 -34.34
C CYS A 5 -67.80 38.15 -33.82
N SER A 6 -67.58 38.02 -32.50
CA SER A 6 -66.30 38.29 -31.84
C SER A 6 -65.44 37.03 -31.84
N TYR A 7 -64.30 37.08 -32.46
CA TYR A 7 -63.28 36.02 -32.36
C TYR A 7 -62.30 36.39 -31.25
N SER A 8 -62.29 35.59 -30.17
CA SER A 8 -61.28 35.64 -29.12
C SER A 8 -60.08 34.77 -29.51
N TRP A 9 -58.92 35.36 -29.68
CA TRP A 9 -57.67 34.66 -29.89
C TRP A 9 -57.08 34.38 -28.55
N LEU A 10 -56.96 33.07 -28.16
CA LEU A 10 -56.18 32.58 -27.04
C LEU A 10 -54.74 32.44 -27.51
N ILE A 11 -53.85 33.30 -27.00
CA ILE A 11 -52.39 33.17 -27.16
C ILE A 11 -51.90 32.23 -26.07
N LEU A 12 -51.57 30.99 -26.44
CA LEU A 12 -50.90 30.03 -25.58
C LEU A 12 -49.40 30.37 -25.53
N GLY A 13 -48.97 31.04 -24.45
CA GLY A 13 -47.55 31.31 -24.22
C GLY A 13 -46.82 30.03 -23.78
N ALA A 14 -46.03 29.42 -24.66
CA ALA A 14 -45.12 28.35 -24.30
C ALA A 14 -43.94 28.92 -23.49
N ILE A 15 -43.92 28.70 -22.19
CA ILE A 15 -42.75 28.98 -21.33
C ILE A 15 -41.74 27.85 -21.58
N MET A 16 -40.72 28.11 -22.40
CA MET A 16 -39.54 27.26 -22.49
C MET A 16 -38.75 27.45 -21.20
N ALA A 17 -38.82 26.46 -20.29
CA ALA A 17 -37.91 26.33 -19.17
C ALA A 17 -36.52 25.98 -19.72
N ALA A 18 -35.64 26.96 -19.81
CA ALA A 18 -34.21 26.72 -20.04
C ALA A 18 -33.66 26.00 -18.82
N ALA A 19 -33.51 24.66 -18.91
CA ALA A 19 -32.74 23.91 -17.95
C ALA A 19 -31.29 24.41 -18.01
N SER A 20 -30.89 25.24 -17.07
CA SER A 20 -29.49 25.59 -16.89
C SER A 20 -28.72 24.29 -16.53
N GLN A 21 -27.99 23.75 -17.50
CA GLN A 21 -27.01 22.72 -17.23
C GLN A 21 -25.98 23.35 -16.31
N ALA A 22 -25.92 22.87 -15.06
CA ALA A 22 -24.81 23.19 -14.16
C ALA A 22 -23.51 22.80 -14.89
N PRO A 23 -22.50 23.68 -14.89
CA PRO A 23 -21.22 23.34 -15.50
C PRO A 23 -20.72 22.00 -14.87
N ALA A 24 -20.31 21.07 -15.74
CA ALA A 24 -19.72 19.81 -15.28
C ALA A 24 -18.53 20.16 -14.38
N ALA A 25 -18.53 19.62 -13.16
CA ALA A 25 -17.45 19.86 -12.23
C ALA A 25 -16.11 19.53 -12.90
N GLU A 26 -15.14 20.45 -12.79
CA GLU A 26 -13.81 20.27 -13.36
C GLU A 26 -13.16 19.04 -12.72
N LYS A 27 -12.70 18.12 -13.56
CA LYS A 27 -12.09 16.87 -13.08
C LYS A 27 -10.58 17.03 -12.96
N TYR A 28 -10.02 16.44 -11.93
CA TYR A 28 -8.59 16.55 -11.60
C TYR A 28 -7.72 15.61 -12.44
N VAL A 29 -6.48 16.05 -12.69
CA VAL A 29 -5.38 15.22 -13.21
C VAL A 29 -4.54 14.75 -12.03
N VAL A 30 -4.35 13.44 -11.90
CA VAL A 30 -3.59 12.81 -10.80
C VAL A 30 -2.26 12.29 -11.33
N GLY A 31 -1.16 12.73 -10.74
CA GLY A 31 0.17 12.17 -10.94
C GLY A 31 0.41 11.06 -9.92
N VAL A 32 1.01 9.96 -10.34
CA VAL A 32 1.43 8.86 -9.46
C VAL A 32 2.91 8.61 -9.67
N SER A 33 3.70 8.61 -8.61
CA SER A 33 5.14 8.30 -8.65
C SER A 33 5.45 7.06 -7.82
N ASN A 34 5.88 5.99 -8.49
CA ASN A 34 6.31 4.72 -7.92
C ASN A 34 7.69 4.34 -8.45
N THR A 35 8.59 3.88 -7.57
CA THR A 35 10.02 3.63 -7.86
C THR A 35 10.41 2.17 -7.76
N LEU A 36 9.44 1.25 -7.72
CA LEU A 36 9.69 -0.19 -7.72
C LEU A 36 8.65 -0.91 -8.58
N VAL A 37 9.09 -1.51 -9.68
CA VAL A 37 8.27 -2.30 -10.61
C VAL A 37 8.59 -3.79 -10.45
N GLY A 38 7.61 -4.66 -10.70
CA GLY A 38 7.74 -6.11 -10.54
C GLY A 38 7.59 -6.57 -9.09
N ASN A 39 7.02 -5.72 -8.23
CA ASN A 39 6.64 -6.04 -6.86
C ASN A 39 5.11 -5.97 -6.75
N GLY A 40 4.45 -7.09 -6.42
CA GLY A 40 2.99 -7.21 -6.41
C GLY A 40 2.30 -6.17 -5.52
N TRP A 41 2.89 -5.87 -4.35
CA TRP A 41 2.36 -4.84 -3.45
C TRP A 41 2.35 -3.44 -4.10
N ARG A 42 3.43 -3.09 -4.82
CA ARG A 42 3.55 -1.78 -5.50
C ARG A 42 2.60 -1.68 -6.69
N GLU A 43 2.41 -2.77 -7.41
CA GLU A 43 1.49 -2.83 -8.54
C GLU A 43 0.05 -2.72 -8.06
N GLU A 44 -0.32 -3.43 -6.99
CA GLU A 44 -1.66 -3.33 -6.40
C GLU A 44 -1.93 -1.94 -5.81
N MET A 45 -0.94 -1.29 -5.20
CA MET A 45 -1.05 0.10 -4.77
C MET A 45 -1.41 1.03 -5.95
N VAL A 46 -0.79 0.86 -7.10
CA VAL A 46 -1.12 1.64 -8.31
C VAL A 46 -2.53 1.31 -8.79
N CYS A 47 -2.92 0.03 -8.79
CA CYS A 47 -4.26 -0.40 -9.18
C CYS A 47 -5.34 0.15 -8.22
N SER A 48 -5.07 0.20 -6.92
CA SER A 48 -5.96 0.80 -5.93
C SER A 48 -6.19 2.30 -6.19
N ILE A 49 -5.14 3.05 -6.55
CA ILE A 49 -5.27 4.47 -6.94
C ILE A 49 -6.15 4.62 -8.18
N LYS A 50 -5.95 3.77 -9.19
CA LYS A 50 -6.76 3.77 -10.41
C LYS A 50 -8.23 3.47 -10.13
N ALA A 51 -8.50 2.48 -9.30
CA ALA A 51 -9.85 2.09 -8.89
C ALA A 51 -10.56 3.22 -8.13
N GLU A 52 -9.88 3.85 -7.17
CA GLU A 52 -10.42 4.98 -6.41
C GLU A 52 -10.67 6.20 -7.31
N ALA A 53 -9.80 6.45 -8.28
CA ALA A 53 -9.99 7.52 -9.25
C ALA A 53 -11.28 7.34 -10.06
N LEU A 54 -11.60 6.10 -10.46
CA LEU A 54 -12.88 5.78 -11.10
C LEU A 54 -14.05 5.92 -10.14
N ALA A 55 -13.96 5.35 -8.94
CA ALA A 55 -15.01 5.36 -7.94
C ALA A 55 -15.39 6.78 -7.50
N SER A 56 -14.40 7.67 -7.36
CA SER A 56 -14.62 9.07 -6.99
C SER A 56 -15.40 9.87 -8.01
N GLY A 57 -15.32 9.51 -9.30
CA GLY A 57 -15.89 10.28 -10.41
C GLY A 57 -15.25 11.67 -10.62
N LYS A 58 -14.27 12.07 -9.80
CA LYS A 58 -13.64 13.40 -9.78
C LYS A 58 -12.33 13.49 -10.56
N VAL A 59 -11.79 12.37 -11.01
CA VAL A 59 -10.53 12.30 -11.75
C VAL A 59 -10.79 12.14 -13.24
N SER A 60 -10.12 12.93 -14.07
CA SER A 60 -10.18 12.84 -15.53
C SER A 60 -9.10 11.95 -16.12
N LYS A 61 -7.92 11.93 -15.48
CA LYS A 61 -6.73 11.25 -16.01
C LYS A 61 -5.75 10.94 -14.89
N ILE A 62 -5.04 9.80 -15.04
CA ILE A 62 -3.84 9.48 -14.26
C ILE A 62 -2.60 9.60 -15.15
N VAL A 63 -1.57 10.29 -14.65
CA VAL A 63 -0.23 10.35 -15.25
C VAL A 63 0.68 9.52 -14.36
N LEU A 64 1.11 8.38 -14.87
CA LEU A 64 1.88 7.41 -14.10
C LEU A 64 3.38 7.51 -14.41
N ALA A 65 4.20 7.78 -13.41
CA ALA A 65 5.64 7.60 -13.41
C ALA A 65 5.95 6.31 -12.60
N ASN A 66 6.14 5.20 -13.31
CA ASN A 66 6.29 3.86 -12.74
C ASN A 66 7.54 3.19 -13.32
N ARG A 67 8.63 3.17 -12.55
CA ARG A 67 9.89 2.56 -12.97
C ARG A 67 10.75 2.23 -11.76
N ASN A 68 11.74 1.37 -11.94
CA ASN A 68 12.79 1.18 -10.94
C ASN A 68 13.70 2.41 -10.91
N GLY A 69 13.95 2.95 -9.71
CA GLY A 69 14.79 4.12 -9.55
C GLY A 69 14.98 4.52 -8.08
N GLY A 70 15.95 5.38 -7.87
CA GLY A 70 16.24 5.99 -6.58
C GLY A 70 15.73 7.44 -6.48
N PRO A 71 16.26 8.22 -5.51
CA PRO A 71 15.81 9.58 -5.27
C PRO A 71 16.00 10.51 -6.47
N SER A 72 17.11 10.40 -7.20
CA SER A 72 17.39 11.25 -8.37
C SER A 72 16.38 11.06 -9.49
N GLU A 73 16.06 9.81 -9.79
CA GLU A 73 15.05 9.44 -10.79
C GLU A 73 13.67 9.92 -10.35
N GLN A 74 13.33 9.75 -9.07
CA GLN A 74 12.03 10.16 -8.54
C GLN A 74 11.86 11.69 -8.54
N ILE A 75 12.92 12.46 -8.26
CA ILE A 75 12.91 13.93 -8.40
C ILE A 75 12.59 14.33 -9.84
N ALA A 76 13.20 13.67 -10.83
CA ALA A 76 12.92 13.93 -12.24
C ALA A 76 11.46 13.61 -12.60
N ASP A 77 10.94 12.47 -12.11
CA ASP A 77 9.56 12.06 -12.31
C ASP A 77 8.57 13.06 -11.70
N LEU A 78 8.81 13.51 -10.47
CA LEU A 78 7.96 14.52 -9.82
C LEU A 78 7.96 15.85 -10.61
N ARG A 79 9.10 16.29 -11.13
CA ARG A 79 9.16 17.47 -12.02
C ARG A 79 8.35 17.29 -13.31
N ASN A 80 8.39 16.08 -13.89
CA ASN A 80 7.58 15.75 -15.06
C ASN A 80 6.08 15.78 -14.74
N LEU A 81 5.66 15.24 -13.60
CA LEU A 81 4.27 15.30 -13.14
C LEU A 81 3.79 16.74 -12.89
N ILE A 82 4.64 17.58 -12.29
CA ILE A 82 4.38 19.02 -12.13
C ILE A 82 4.17 19.68 -13.50
N SER A 83 5.06 19.39 -14.47
CA SER A 83 5.02 19.95 -15.82
C SER A 83 3.84 19.44 -16.65
N ALA A 84 3.35 18.23 -16.35
CA ALA A 84 2.17 17.65 -16.97
C ALA A 84 0.83 18.26 -16.46
N GLY A 85 0.90 19.21 -15.53
CA GLY A 85 -0.28 19.91 -15.02
C GLY A 85 -1.12 19.09 -14.05
N CYS A 86 -0.51 18.17 -13.30
CA CYS A 86 -1.21 17.42 -12.27
C CYS A 86 -1.73 18.36 -11.16
N ASN A 87 -2.96 18.13 -10.71
CA ASN A 87 -3.56 18.82 -9.55
C ASN A 87 -3.21 18.12 -8.23
N ILE A 88 -3.01 16.81 -8.31
CA ILE A 88 -2.67 15.91 -7.21
C ILE A 88 -1.44 15.11 -7.61
N ILE A 89 -0.54 14.87 -6.66
CA ILE A 89 0.55 13.91 -6.82
C ILE A 89 0.50 12.94 -5.63
N ILE A 90 0.33 11.65 -5.94
CA ILE A 90 0.49 10.55 -4.99
C ILE A 90 1.89 9.99 -5.18
N VAL A 91 2.69 10.00 -4.14
CA VAL A 91 4.08 9.55 -4.19
C VAL A 91 4.34 8.47 -3.15
N ASN A 92 4.92 7.33 -3.57
CA ASN A 92 5.53 6.39 -2.65
C ASN A 92 7.04 6.71 -2.61
N PRO A 93 7.52 7.40 -1.54
CA PRO A 93 8.86 8.02 -1.56
C PRO A 93 9.99 6.99 -1.53
N SER A 94 11.02 7.22 -2.32
CA SER A 94 12.27 6.46 -2.28
C SER A 94 13.25 6.98 -1.22
N ASP A 95 13.05 8.19 -0.72
CA ASP A 95 13.87 8.81 0.30
C ASP A 95 13.05 9.81 1.13
N ARG A 96 13.36 9.93 2.42
CA ARG A 96 12.61 10.76 3.35
C ARG A 96 12.82 12.26 3.14
N LYS A 97 14.05 12.69 2.76
CA LYS A 97 14.48 14.09 2.71
C LYS A 97 14.81 14.59 1.32
N ALA A 98 15.38 13.73 0.48
CA ALA A 98 15.87 14.13 -0.84
C ALA A 98 14.75 14.71 -1.74
N LEU A 99 13.49 14.32 -1.49
CA LEU A 99 12.33 14.78 -2.25
C LEU A 99 11.76 16.12 -1.77
N ASP A 100 12.16 16.63 -0.60
CA ASP A 100 11.60 17.85 0.00
C ASP A 100 11.60 19.06 -0.93
N PRO A 101 12.71 19.36 -1.67
CA PRO A 101 12.72 20.53 -2.56
C PRO A 101 11.73 20.42 -3.72
N VAL A 102 11.57 19.25 -4.31
CA VAL A 102 10.63 19.06 -5.43
C VAL A 102 9.20 18.97 -4.96
N ILE A 103 8.95 18.43 -3.77
CA ILE A 103 7.62 18.46 -3.12
C ILE A 103 7.24 19.91 -2.84
N LYS A 104 8.15 20.72 -2.29
CA LYS A 104 7.91 22.16 -2.10
C LYS A 104 7.62 22.86 -3.42
N GLN A 105 8.35 22.55 -4.49
CA GLN A 105 8.09 23.10 -5.82
C GLN A 105 6.67 22.77 -6.32
N ALA A 106 6.16 21.57 -6.05
CA ALA A 106 4.78 21.16 -6.40
C ALA A 106 3.76 21.94 -5.58
N THR A 107 3.94 21.99 -4.26
CA THR A 107 2.98 22.65 -3.36
C THR A 107 2.95 24.17 -3.51
N ASP A 108 4.06 24.82 -3.86
CA ASP A 108 4.09 26.24 -4.24
C ASP A 108 3.27 26.52 -5.50
N ARG A 109 2.96 25.52 -6.32
CA ARG A 109 2.07 25.60 -7.49
C ARG A 109 0.65 25.11 -7.18
N HIS A 110 0.30 25.02 -5.91
CA HIS A 110 -1.03 24.57 -5.43
C HIS A 110 -1.36 23.11 -5.79
N ILE A 111 -0.36 22.28 -6.09
CA ILE A 111 -0.54 20.84 -6.27
C ILE A 111 -0.62 20.19 -4.90
N VAL A 112 -1.66 19.39 -4.66
CA VAL A 112 -1.77 18.60 -3.43
C VAL A 112 -0.86 17.38 -3.54
N VAL A 113 0.13 17.28 -2.66
CA VAL A 113 1.07 16.15 -2.62
C VAL A 113 0.75 15.29 -1.40
N VAL A 114 0.54 13.99 -1.64
CA VAL A 114 0.33 12.98 -0.59
C VAL A 114 1.39 11.89 -0.72
N ALA A 115 2.24 11.78 0.29
CA ALA A 115 3.16 10.65 0.45
C ALA A 115 2.39 9.47 1.06
N VAL A 116 2.48 8.30 0.42
CA VAL A 116 1.76 7.09 0.85
C VAL A 116 2.73 5.97 1.21
N ASP A 117 2.35 5.10 2.15
CA ASP A 117 3.13 3.96 2.65
C ASP A 117 4.40 4.39 3.41
N GLN A 118 5.19 5.26 2.83
CA GLN A 118 6.45 5.77 3.37
C GLN A 118 6.34 7.28 3.63
N ALA A 119 6.97 7.76 4.71
CA ALA A 119 6.92 9.16 5.08
C ALA A 119 7.99 10.01 4.37
N VAL A 120 7.70 11.30 4.22
CA VAL A 120 8.66 12.37 3.86
C VAL A 120 8.74 13.40 4.98
N ASP A 121 9.82 14.15 5.04
CA ASP A 121 10.00 15.23 6.02
C ASP A 121 9.41 16.57 5.52
N ALA A 122 9.03 16.67 4.24
CA ALA A 122 8.47 17.87 3.64
C ALA A 122 7.18 18.33 4.37
N PRO A 123 7.17 19.46 5.10
CA PRO A 123 6.04 19.89 5.92
C PRO A 123 4.83 20.33 5.09
N SER A 124 5.01 20.56 3.80
CA SER A 124 3.96 20.95 2.87
C SER A 124 3.18 19.76 2.29
N ALA A 125 3.73 18.54 2.36
CA ALA A 125 3.04 17.33 1.95
C ALA A 125 2.03 16.86 3.00
N TYR A 126 1.05 16.07 2.57
CA TYR A 126 0.32 15.17 3.44
C TYR A 126 1.03 13.82 3.47
N VAL A 127 0.97 13.14 4.60
CA VAL A 127 1.54 11.80 4.76
C VAL A 127 0.42 10.86 5.23
N LEU A 128 0.15 9.82 4.47
CA LEU A 128 -0.73 8.73 4.87
C LEU A 128 0.09 7.43 4.78
N THR A 129 0.50 6.93 5.92
CA THR A 129 1.39 5.78 6.02
C THR A 129 0.86 4.76 7.00
N ASN A 130 1.18 3.48 6.78
CA ASN A 130 1.13 2.53 7.87
C ASN A 130 2.16 2.94 8.94
N ASP A 131 1.88 2.71 10.22
CA ASP A 131 2.91 2.88 11.26
C ASP A 131 3.99 1.81 11.07
N GLN A 132 5.00 2.14 10.26
CA GLN A 132 6.03 1.18 9.87
C GLN A 132 6.92 0.77 11.05
N THR A 133 7.14 1.66 12.02
CA THR A 133 7.85 1.31 13.27
C THR A 133 7.03 0.32 14.10
N ALA A 134 5.72 0.57 14.24
CA ALA A 134 4.83 -0.38 14.90
C ALA A 134 4.76 -1.72 14.13
N TYR A 135 4.74 -1.70 12.78
CA TYR A 135 4.81 -2.92 11.96
C TYR A 135 6.03 -3.78 12.34
N GLY A 136 7.22 -3.19 12.32
CA GLY A 136 8.47 -3.89 12.68
C GLY A 136 8.43 -4.44 14.09
N ARG A 137 8.02 -3.61 15.05
CA ARG A 137 7.95 -3.97 16.46
C ARG A 137 6.92 -5.06 16.75
N LEU A 138 5.70 -4.94 16.25
CA LEU A 138 4.63 -5.92 16.50
C LEU A 138 4.95 -7.29 15.91
N GLY A 139 5.47 -7.35 14.69
CA GLY A 139 5.91 -8.60 14.07
C GLY A 139 7.05 -9.25 14.84
N ALA A 140 8.05 -8.47 15.24
CA ALA A 140 9.17 -9.00 16.04
C ALA A 140 8.72 -9.49 17.42
N GLU A 141 7.88 -8.73 18.14
CA GLU A 141 7.34 -9.16 19.44
C GLU A 141 6.51 -10.44 19.31
N ALA A 142 5.73 -10.59 18.25
CA ALA A 142 4.96 -11.81 18.00
C ALA A 142 5.88 -13.01 17.76
N LEU A 143 6.93 -12.85 16.94
CA LEU A 143 7.94 -13.89 16.71
C LEU A 143 8.63 -14.27 18.00
N PHE A 144 9.14 -13.31 18.76
CA PHE A 144 9.90 -13.56 19.98
C PHE A 144 9.06 -14.24 21.06
N LYS A 145 7.77 -13.90 21.16
CA LYS A 145 6.80 -14.60 22.04
C LYS A 145 6.61 -16.05 21.61
N LYS A 146 6.48 -16.34 20.30
CA LYS A 146 6.36 -17.72 19.79
C LYS A 146 7.61 -18.56 20.10
N LEU A 147 8.77 -17.93 20.15
CA LEU A 147 10.04 -18.58 20.52
C LEU A 147 10.23 -18.69 22.05
N GLY A 148 9.29 -18.23 22.87
CA GLY A 148 9.42 -18.22 24.32
C GLY A 148 10.51 -17.26 24.83
N GLY A 149 10.79 -16.21 24.07
CA GLY A 149 11.69 -15.11 24.42
C GLY A 149 13.18 -15.40 24.22
N LYS A 150 13.56 -16.53 23.61
CA LYS A 150 14.96 -16.92 23.35
C LYS A 150 15.10 -17.63 22.02
N GLY A 151 16.26 -17.53 21.38
CA GLY A 151 16.58 -18.25 20.14
C GLY A 151 17.32 -17.39 19.14
N ASN A 152 17.63 -17.99 18.00
CA ASN A 152 18.39 -17.40 16.91
C ASN A 152 17.42 -16.98 15.81
N VAL A 153 17.36 -15.69 15.50
CA VAL A 153 16.44 -15.16 14.49
C VAL A 153 17.19 -14.54 13.33
N VAL A 154 16.55 -14.55 12.17
CA VAL A 154 16.99 -13.84 10.97
C VAL A 154 16.04 -12.69 10.72
N GLU A 155 16.59 -11.52 10.39
CA GLU A 155 15.87 -10.37 9.89
C GLU A 155 16.10 -10.25 8.38
N MET A 156 15.05 -10.44 7.57
CA MET A 156 15.10 -10.27 6.11
C MET A 156 14.45 -8.93 5.75
N ARG A 157 15.29 -7.94 5.46
CA ARG A 157 14.94 -6.55 5.26
C ARG A 157 14.52 -6.26 3.81
N GLY A 158 13.94 -5.08 3.59
CA GLY A 158 13.55 -4.58 2.27
C GLY A 158 14.68 -3.98 1.46
N ILE A 159 14.48 -2.75 1.00
CA ILE A 159 15.48 -1.95 0.26
C ILE A 159 16.24 -1.07 1.26
N ASP A 160 17.55 -1.16 1.25
CA ASP A 160 18.41 -0.34 2.11
C ASP A 160 18.20 1.16 1.84
N GLY A 161 18.06 1.93 2.91
CA GLY A 161 17.95 3.38 2.89
C GLY A 161 16.54 3.93 2.60
N VAL A 162 15.56 3.10 2.24
CA VAL A 162 14.18 3.60 2.08
C VAL A 162 13.46 3.71 3.43
N PRO A 163 12.52 4.70 3.58
CA PRO A 163 11.91 4.99 4.87
C PRO A 163 11.21 3.80 5.53
N ALA A 164 10.41 3.03 4.78
CA ALA A 164 9.68 1.89 5.35
C ALA A 164 10.62 0.80 5.89
N ASP A 165 11.74 0.53 5.21
CA ASP A 165 12.72 -0.44 5.71
C ASP A 165 13.41 0.04 6.99
N ALA A 166 13.82 1.32 7.02
CA ALA A 166 14.47 1.93 8.18
C ALA A 166 13.54 1.92 9.41
N ASP A 167 12.29 2.35 9.23
CA ASP A 167 11.30 2.42 10.31
C ASP A 167 10.95 1.00 10.84
N ARG A 168 10.78 0.01 9.95
CA ARG A 168 10.55 -1.39 10.35
C ARG A 168 11.72 -1.97 11.12
N HIS A 169 12.95 -1.69 10.68
CA HIS A 169 14.16 -2.11 11.38
C HIS A 169 14.28 -1.45 12.76
N GLU A 170 13.92 -0.17 12.88
CA GLU A 170 13.85 0.52 14.17
C GLU A 170 12.89 -0.21 15.12
N GLY A 171 11.67 -0.49 14.66
CA GLY A 171 10.66 -1.21 15.44
C GLY A 171 11.11 -2.63 15.84
N PHE A 172 11.74 -3.38 14.92
CA PHE A 172 12.34 -4.67 15.20
C PHE A 172 13.39 -4.55 16.31
N THR A 173 14.26 -3.55 16.23
CA THR A 173 15.31 -3.29 17.22
C THR A 173 14.74 -2.87 18.59
N GLU A 174 13.64 -2.10 18.61
CA GLU A 174 12.93 -1.78 19.85
C GLU A 174 12.39 -3.04 20.54
N ALA A 175 11.80 -3.96 19.76
CA ALA A 175 11.33 -5.25 20.29
C ALA A 175 12.50 -6.06 20.83
N LEU A 176 13.62 -6.12 20.10
CA LEU A 176 14.80 -6.89 20.51
C LEU A 176 15.34 -6.47 21.88
N LYS A 177 15.29 -5.18 22.22
CA LYS A 177 15.70 -4.67 23.54
C LYS A 177 14.93 -5.29 24.71
N LYS A 178 13.71 -5.77 24.47
CA LYS A 178 12.83 -6.40 25.48
C LYS A 178 13.08 -7.91 25.61
N TYR A 179 13.85 -8.52 24.70
CA TYR A 179 14.09 -9.95 24.63
C TYR A 179 15.61 -10.26 24.53
N PRO A 180 16.36 -10.10 25.64
CA PRO A 180 17.84 -10.17 25.62
C PRO A 180 18.40 -11.53 25.22
N ASP A 181 17.61 -12.61 25.31
CA ASP A 181 18.02 -13.97 24.94
C ASP A 181 17.71 -14.31 23.47
N ILE A 182 17.11 -13.37 22.71
CA ILE A 182 16.99 -13.46 21.27
C ILE A 182 18.29 -12.96 20.63
N LYS A 183 18.84 -13.74 19.69
CA LYS A 183 20.07 -13.42 18.97
C LYS A 183 19.77 -13.26 17.48
N VAL A 184 20.08 -12.12 16.90
CA VAL A 184 20.02 -11.92 15.44
C VAL A 184 21.27 -12.53 14.84
N VAL A 185 21.14 -13.69 14.17
CA VAL A 185 22.26 -14.42 13.56
C VAL A 185 22.56 -14.01 12.12
N ALA A 186 21.59 -13.33 11.48
CA ALA A 186 21.77 -12.68 10.20
C ALA A 186 20.72 -11.55 10.01
N SER A 187 21.15 -10.49 9.33
CA SER A 187 20.25 -9.45 8.79
C SER A 187 20.65 -9.24 7.34
N VAL A 188 19.69 -9.42 6.41
CA VAL A 188 19.95 -9.41 4.96
C VAL A 188 18.95 -8.56 4.21
N PHE A 189 19.40 -7.81 3.22
CA PHE A 189 18.53 -7.01 2.35
C PHE A 189 18.04 -7.83 1.16
N THR A 190 16.74 -8.00 1.04
CA THR A 190 16.08 -8.72 -0.05
C THR A 190 15.61 -7.80 -1.18
N GLY A 191 15.55 -6.48 -0.92
CA GLY A 191 15.01 -5.52 -1.86
C GLY A 191 13.51 -5.70 -2.14
N TRP A 192 12.80 -6.44 -1.28
CA TRP A 192 11.42 -6.91 -1.53
C TRP A 192 11.25 -7.64 -2.86
N SER A 193 12.33 -8.28 -3.34
CA SER A 193 12.33 -9.12 -4.53
C SER A 193 12.13 -10.58 -4.13
N GLN A 194 11.15 -11.26 -4.72
CA GLN A 194 10.87 -12.67 -4.46
C GLN A 194 12.08 -13.54 -4.81
N ASP A 195 12.72 -13.30 -5.96
CA ASP A 195 13.90 -14.05 -6.41
C ASP A 195 15.09 -13.90 -5.44
N LYS A 196 15.36 -12.65 -5.03
CA LYS A 196 16.43 -12.37 -4.06
C LYS A 196 16.09 -12.94 -2.70
N GLY A 197 14.85 -12.84 -2.25
CA GLY A 197 14.37 -13.45 -1.00
C GLY A 197 14.56 -14.97 -1.00
N ALA A 198 14.20 -15.64 -2.09
CA ALA A 198 14.39 -17.07 -2.26
C ALA A 198 15.89 -17.44 -2.25
N GLN A 199 16.74 -16.66 -2.93
CA GLN A 199 18.19 -16.91 -2.95
C GLN A 199 18.82 -16.72 -1.58
N GLU A 200 18.50 -15.62 -0.88
CA GLU A 200 19.02 -15.36 0.48
C GLU A 200 18.55 -16.41 1.47
N THR A 201 17.32 -16.89 1.36
CA THR A 201 16.85 -18.00 2.22
C THR A 201 17.63 -19.29 1.97
N LYS A 202 17.92 -19.64 0.72
CA LYS A 202 18.78 -20.79 0.39
C LYS A 202 20.20 -20.62 0.93
N ASN A 203 20.77 -19.41 0.85
CA ASN A 203 22.09 -19.10 1.41
C ASN A 203 22.10 -19.29 2.94
N LEU A 204 21.07 -18.79 3.62
CA LEU A 204 20.90 -18.93 5.07
C LEU A 204 20.80 -20.40 5.49
N ILE A 205 19.96 -21.20 4.80
CA ILE A 205 19.84 -22.65 5.03
C ILE A 205 21.21 -23.34 4.83
N SER A 206 21.88 -23.02 3.72
CA SER A 206 23.18 -23.64 3.37
C SER A 206 24.33 -23.24 4.32
N SER A 207 24.18 -22.13 5.05
CA SER A 207 25.20 -21.67 6.00
C SER A 207 25.34 -22.55 7.22
N GLY A 208 24.36 -23.42 7.49
CA GLY A 208 24.33 -24.32 8.67
C GLY A 208 24.17 -23.58 10.01
N LYS A 209 23.90 -22.26 9.98
CA LYS A 209 23.62 -21.52 11.21
C LYS A 209 22.28 -21.98 11.81
N PRO A 210 22.21 -22.12 13.15
CA PRO A 210 20.93 -22.42 13.78
C PRO A 210 19.99 -21.23 13.61
N ILE A 211 18.81 -21.49 13.04
CA ILE A 211 17.74 -20.51 12.83
C ILE A 211 16.49 -21.04 13.51
N ASP A 212 15.98 -20.31 14.49
CA ASP A 212 14.78 -20.68 15.24
C ASP A 212 13.55 -19.90 14.79
N GLY A 213 13.73 -18.77 14.06
CA GLY A 213 12.64 -17.98 13.51
C GLY A 213 13.13 -16.96 12.50
N ILE A 214 12.22 -16.53 11.60
CA ILE A 214 12.51 -15.56 10.54
C ILE A 214 11.49 -14.44 10.59
N TRP A 215 12.00 -13.21 10.65
CA TRP A 215 11.21 -12.01 10.42
C TRP A 215 11.45 -11.51 8.99
N THR A 216 10.37 -11.28 8.27
CA THR A 216 10.40 -10.71 6.91
C THR A 216 9.20 -9.81 6.67
N SER A 217 9.09 -9.22 5.47
CA SER A 217 7.99 -8.35 5.10
C SER A 217 7.77 -8.34 3.58
N GLY A 218 6.88 -9.20 3.09
CA GLY A 218 6.45 -9.23 1.68
C GLY A 218 7.24 -10.16 0.77
N ILE A 219 8.16 -11.01 1.32
CA ILE A 219 8.82 -12.11 0.59
C ILE A 219 8.62 -13.45 1.32
N ASP A 220 7.61 -13.53 2.12
CA ASP A 220 7.32 -14.54 3.13
C ASP A 220 7.07 -15.92 2.51
N ASN A 221 6.29 -15.94 1.43
CA ASN A 221 5.94 -17.16 0.70
C ASN A 221 7.18 -17.90 0.17
N VAL A 222 8.17 -17.18 -0.36
CA VAL A 222 9.38 -17.82 -0.90
C VAL A 222 10.32 -18.33 0.20
N VAL A 223 10.25 -17.76 1.41
CA VAL A 223 10.93 -18.28 2.59
C VAL A 223 10.35 -19.65 2.96
N VAL A 224 9.04 -19.77 3.06
CA VAL A 224 8.34 -21.03 3.36
C VAL A 224 8.61 -22.07 2.27
N ASP A 225 8.56 -21.68 1.00
CA ASP A 225 8.85 -22.56 -0.14
C ASP A 225 10.29 -23.08 -0.14
N ALA A 226 11.25 -22.27 0.29
CA ALA A 226 12.64 -22.70 0.40
C ALA A 226 12.80 -23.79 1.48
N TYR A 227 12.18 -23.64 2.64
CA TYR A 227 12.17 -24.67 3.69
C TYR A 227 11.47 -25.94 3.23
N LYS A 228 10.31 -25.83 2.57
CA LYS A 228 9.57 -26.95 2.01
C LYS A 228 10.42 -27.71 0.97
N SER A 229 11.05 -26.98 0.05
CA SER A 229 11.89 -27.57 -1.02
C SER A 229 13.13 -28.25 -0.48
N ALA A 230 13.70 -27.76 0.62
CA ALA A 230 14.82 -28.36 1.30
C ALA A 230 14.42 -29.53 2.22
N ASN A 231 13.13 -29.85 2.30
CA ASN A 231 12.56 -30.86 3.22
C ASN A 231 12.98 -30.64 4.68
N LEU A 232 13.01 -29.37 5.10
CA LEU A 232 13.35 -28.96 6.46
C LEU A 232 12.08 -28.75 7.29
N LYS A 233 12.22 -28.94 8.61
CA LYS A 233 11.18 -28.53 9.55
C LYS A 233 10.99 -27.02 9.49
N PHE A 234 9.73 -26.57 9.41
CA PHE A 234 9.42 -25.15 9.45
C PHE A 234 9.84 -24.52 10.78
N VAL A 235 10.33 -23.29 10.68
CA VAL A 235 10.49 -22.38 11.82
C VAL A 235 9.38 -21.34 11.77
N PRO A 236 9.02 -20.67 12.87
CA PRO A 236 8.10 -19.54 12.83
C PRO A 236 8.56 -18.46 11.84
N VAL A 237 7.63 -18.02 10.97
CA VAL A 237 7.88 -16.97 9.96
C VAL A 237 6.93 -15.82 10.20
N VAL A 238 7.46 -14.61 10.34
CA VAL A 238 6.70 -13.37 10.28
C VAL A 238 6.78 -12.82 8.86
N GLY A 239 5.65 -12.42 8.32
CA GLY A 239 5.53 -11.83 7.01
C GLY A 239 4.47 -10.75 6.94
N ALA A 240 4.17 -10.32 5.71
CA ALA A 240 3.08 -9.40 5.42
C ALA A 240 1.74 -10.15 5.19
N ASP A 241 0.76 -9.42 4.71
CA ASP A 241 -0.54 -9.93 4.25
C ASP A 241 -0.50 -10.40 2.78
N ASN A 242 0.56 -11.10 2.42
CA ASN A 242 0.81 -11.67 1.09
C ASN A 242 -0.08 -12.89 0.86
N ASN A 243 -0.77 -12.94 -0.29
CA ASN A 243 -1.76 -13.99 -0.60
C ASN A 243 -1.15 -15.41 -0.58
N GLY A 244 0.05 -15.58 -1.15
CA GLY A 244 0.75 -16.86 -1.14
C GLY A 244 1.10 -17.32 0.26
N PHE A 245 1.57 -16.40 1.12
CA PHE A 245 1.89 -16.71 2.50
C PHE A 245 0.64 -17.04 3.32
N MET A 246 -0.47 -16.35 3.09
CA MET A 246 -1.76 -16.69 3.72
C MET A 246 -2.21 -18.11 3.35
N GLY A 247 -2.14 -18.47 2.06
CA GLY A 247 -2.43 -19.83 1.63
C GLY A 247 -1.55 -20.87 2.31
N GLN A 248 -0.25 -20.62 2.40
CA GLN A 248 0.69 -21.49 3.10
C GLN A 248 0.39 -21.61 4.59
N GLN A 249 0.00 -20.51 5.26
CA GLN A 249 -0.40 -20.53 6.67
C GLN A 249 -1.65 -21.39 6.90
N ILE A 250 -2.56 -21.45 5.96
CA ILE A 250 -3.75 -22.31 6.01
C ILE A 250 -3.38 -23.77 5.73
N ASP A 251 -2.68 -24.02 4.63
CA ASP A 251 -2.45 -25.38 4.10
C ASP A 251 -1.37 -26.13 4.85
N LEU A 252 -0.36 -25.44 5.38
CA LEU A 252 0.80 -26.06 6.05
C LEU A 252 0.74 -25.99 7.58
N LYS A 253 -0.38 -25.54 8.17
CA LYS A 253 -0.57 -25.49 9.61
C LYS A 253 -0.33 -26.85 10.26
N ASP A 254 -0.96 -27.90 9.73
CA ASP A 254 -0.84 -29.26 10.27
C ASP A 254 0.52 -29.89 9.97
N ALA A 255 1.27 -29.36 9.01
CA ALA A 255 2.68 -29.68 8.77
C ALA A 255 3.63 -28.93 9.70
N GLY A 256 3.13 -28.11 10.61
CA GLY A 256 3.87 -27.43 11.65
C GLY A 256 4.38 -26.03 11.29
N LEU A 257 3.86 -25.40 10.20
CA LEU A 257 4.16 -24.01 9.92
C LEU A 257 3.45 -23.09 10.93
N VAL A 258 4.21 -22.30 11.65
CA VAL A 258 3.73 -21.15 12.43
C VAL A 258 3.99 -19.90 11.59
N GLY A 259 2.93 -19.36 11.02
CA GLY A 259 2.96 -18.15 10.21
C GLY A 259 2.28 -16.99 10.93
N ILE A 260 2.88 -15.82 10.85
CA ILE A 260 2.41 -14.60 11.49
C ILE A 260 2.38 -13.51 10.40
N SER A 261 1.20 -12.96 10.12
CA SER A 261 1.03 -11.84 9.19
C SER A 261 0.90 -10.52 9.94
N VAL A 262 1.59 -9.50 9.45
CA VAL A 262 1.42 -8.10 9.89
C VAL A 262 0.83 -7.31 8.72
N THR A 263 -0.28 -6.60 8.95
CA THR A 263 -1.01 -5.94 7.86
C THR A 263 -0.30 -4.71 7.32
N ASN A 264 -0.25 -4.58 6.01
CA ASN A 264 0.24 -3.40 5.29
C ASN A 264 -0.51 -3.25 3.96
N PRO A 265 -1.77 -2.78 3.97
CA PRO A 265 -2.63 -2.81 2.79
C PRO A 265 -2.14 -1.89 1.67
N PRO A 266 -1.97 -2.37 0.42
CA PRO A 266 -1.63 -1.52 -0.74
C PRO A 266 -2.71 -0.48 -1.06
N ALA A 267 -3.93 -0.69 -0.60
CA ALA A 267 -5.03 0.28 -0.65
C ALA A 267 -4.70 1.63 0.02
N VAL A 268 -3.56 1.74 0.73
CA VAL A 268 -3.00 3.02 1.21
C VAL A 268 -2.81 4.02 0.05
N GLY A 269 -2.53 3.54 -1.17
CA GLY A 269 -2.46 4.39 -2.36
C GLY A 269 -3.79 5.07 -2.67
N ALA A 270 -4.88 4.30 -2.72
CA ALA A 270 -6.23 4.80 -2.90
C ALA A 270 -6.65 5.75 -1.78
N ALA A 271 -6.35 5.39 -0.53
CA ALA A 271 -6.60 6.23 0.63
C ALA A 271 -5.90 7.60 0.51
N GLY A 272 -4.67 7.62 -0.01
CA GLY A 272 -3.95 8.85 -0.32
C GLY A 272 -4.65 9.72 -1.35
N LEU A 273 -5.23 9.12 -2.40
CA LEU A 273 -6.04 9.86 -3.38
C LEU A 273 -7.30 10.44 -2.73
N SER A 274 -8.01 9.68 -1.91
CA SER A 274 -9.18 10.17 -1.19
C SER A 274 -8.86 11.35 -0.28
N VAL A 275 -7.75 11.26 0.47
CA VAL A 275 -7.23 12.38 1.28
C VAL A 275 -6.96 13.63 0.43
N ALA A 276 -6.32 13.46 -0.73
CA ALA A 276 -6.05 14.59 -1.63
C ALA A 276 -7.34 15.24 -2.16
N LEU A 277 -8.35 14.43 -2.51
CA LEU A 277 -9.66 14.91 -2.95
C LEU A 277 -10.40 15.66 -1.82
N GLU A 278 -10.33 15.16 -0.59
CA GLU A 278 -10.89 15.86 0.57
C GLU A 278 -10.24 17.23 0.82
N VAL A 279 -8.92 17.33 0.64
CA VAL A 279 -8.19 18.61 0.73
C VAL A 279 -8.67 19.58 -0.35
N LEU A 280 -8.85 19.12 -1.60
CA LEU A 280 -9.35 19.95 -2.69
C LEU A 280 -10.81 20.34 -2.51
N ASP A 281 -11.61 19.54 -1.81
CA ASP A 281 -12.98 19.88 -1.40
C ASP A 281 -13.01 20.89 -0.22
N GLY A 282 -11.86 21.36 0.26
CA GLY A 282 -11.75 22.34 1.36
C GLY A 282 -11.95 21.73 2.76
N LYS A 283 -11.94 20.40 2.89
CA LYS A 283 -12.03 19.75 4.20
C LYS A 283 -10.73 19.91 4.99
N LYS A 284 -10.85 19.97 6.31
CA LYS A 284 -9.70 19.93 7.21
C LYS A 284 -9.23 18.48 7.36
N VAL A 285 -8.06 18.19 6.84
CA VAL A 285 -7.42 16.88 6.93
C VAL A 285 -6.14 16.98 7.74
N PRO A 286 -5.83 16.05 8.66
CA PRO A 286 -4.55 16.00 9.36
C PRO A 286 -3.40 15.89 8.36
N ARG A 287 -2.26 16.56 8.67
CA ARG A 287 -1.07 16.48 7.80
C ARG A 287 -0.45 15.09 7.80
N VAL A 288 -0.54 14.38 8.90
CA VAL A 288 -0.04 13.02 9.05
C VAL A 288 -1.17 12.12 9.52
N ILE A 289 -1.40 11.04 8.81
CA ILE A 289 -2.39 10.01 9.10
C ILE A 289 -1.64 8.68 9.19
N HIS A 290 -1.69 8.05 10.35
CA HIS A 290 -1.15 6.72 10.56
C HIS A 290 -2.26 5.67 10.50
N LEU A 291 -2.05 4.63 9.69
CA LEU A 291 -2.80 3.39 9.78
C LEU A 291 -2.11 2.50 10.82
N ASN A 292 -2.90 1.76 11.58
CA ASN A 292 -2.36 0.88 12.61
C ASN A 292 -2.20 -0.54 12.03
N PRO A 293 -0.98 -1.10 11.99
CA PRO A 293 -0.79 -2.49 11.61
C PRO A 293 -1.40 -3.43 12.65
N GLU A 294 -1.98 -4.51 12.18
CA GLU A 294 -2.54 -5.58 12.99
C GLU A 294 -1.72 -6.86 12.79
N VAL A 295 -1.75 -7.75 13.79
CA VAL A 295 -1.00 -9.01 13.76
C VAL A 295 -1.97 -10.18 13.87
N TYR A 296 -1.88 -11.10 12.91
CA TYR A 296 -2.66 -12.33 12.88
C TYR A 296 -1.74 -13.53 12.74
N ASP A 297 -1.99 -14.58 13.47
CA ASP A 297 -1.22 -15.82 13.38
C ASP A 297 -2.12 -17.06 13.20
N ASN A 298 -1.63 -18.04 12.47
CA ASN A 298 -2.37 -19.24 12.13
C ASN A 298 -2.58 -20.22 13.30
N THR A 299 -2.03 -19.92 14.47
CA THR A 299 -2.20 -20.79 15.65
C THR A 299 -3.42 -20.40 16.49
N THR A 300 -4.02 -19.25 16.22
CA THR A 300 -5.26 -18.78 16.89
C THR A 300 -6.48 -18.97 16.02
N PRO A 301 -7.68 -19.22 16.62
CA PRO A 301 -8.94 -19.27 15.86
C PRO A 301 -9.22 -17.98 15.09
N GLU A 302 -9.01 -16.82 15.71
CA GLU A 302 -9.19 -15.50 15.13
C GLU A 302 -8.28 -15.28 13.91
N GLY A 303 -6.97 -15.58 14.05
CA GLY A 303 -6.02 -15.49 12.95
C GLY A 303 -6.41 -16.40 11.79
N MET A 304 -6.85 -17.62 12.05
CA MET A 304 -7.31 -18.55 11.00
C MET A 304 -8.58 -18.08 10.32
N GLU A 305 -9.50 -17.47 11.04
CA GLU A 305 -10.72 -16.89 10.47
C GLU A 305 -10.36 -15.71 9.55
N TRP A 306 -9.49 -14.80 10.02
CA TRP A 306 -8.99 -13.68 9.23
C TRP A 306 -8.30 -14.14 7.95
N LEU A 307 -7.35 -15.09 8.03
CA LEU A 307 -6.65 -15.66 6.87
C LEU A 307 -7.63 -16.21 5.83
N LYS A 308 -8.61 -17.03 6.26
CA LYS A 308 -9.60 -17.63 5.37
C LYS A 308 -10.58 -16.62 4.79
N SER A 309 -10.81 -15.50 5.44
CA SER A 309 -11.73 -14.46 4.96
C SER A 309 -11.15 -13.64 3.81
N LEU A 310 -9.81 -13.58 3.70
CA LEU A 310 -9.12 -12.73 2.71
C LEU A 310 -8.39 -13.54 1.62
N TYR A 311 -7.97 -14.77 1.92
CA TYR A 311 -7.25 -15.61 0.97
C TYR A 311 -8.09 -15.95 -0.26
N ASP A 312 -7.54 -15.68 -1.46
CA ASP A 312 -8.15 -16.06 -2.73
C ASP A 312 -7.14 -16.90 -3.55
N PRO A 313 -7.38 -18.22 -3.74
CA PRO A 313 -6.47 -19.10 -4.48
C PRO A 313 -6.31 -18.75 -5.97
N LYS A 314 -7.10 -17.80 -6.49
CA LYS A 314 -7.01 -17.33 -7.87
C LYS A 314 -6.12 -16.10 -8.02
N VAL A 315 -5.72 -15.48 -6.93
CA VAL A 315 -4.79 -14.33 -6.92
C VAL A 315 -3.37 -14.85 -6.96
N ASP A 316 -2.50 -14.17 -7.73
CA ASP A 316 -1.07 -14.49 -7.77
C ASP A 316 -0.47 -14.51 -6.35
N PRO A 317 0.29 -15.54 -5.97
CA PRO A 317 0.85 -15.67 -4.63
C PRO A 317 1.78 -14.51 -4.22
N ASN A 318 2.33 -13.77 -5.17
CA ASN A 318 3.23 -12.65 -4.92
C ASN A 318 2.49 -11.31 -4.73
N TYR A 319 1.17 -11.30 -4.87
CA TYR A 319 0.34 -10.12 -4.57
C TYR A 319 -0.18 -10.20 -3.14
N PRO A 320 -0.39 -9.07 -2.46
CA PRO A 320 -1.07 -9.04 -1.18
C PRO A 320 -2.55 -9.38 -1.34
N VAL A 321 -3.25 -9.56 -0.24
CA VAL A 321 -4.70 -9.74 -0.26
C VAL A 321 -5.40 -8.40 -0.37
N TYR A 322 -6.49 -8.36 -1.12
CA TYR A 322 -7.30 -7.14 -1.27
C TYR A 322 -7.92 -6.74 0.06
N SER A 323 -7.41 -5.68 0.67
CA SER A 323 -7.85 -5.20 1.97
C SER A 323 -8.14 -3.69 1.93
N PRO A 324 -9.42 -3.26 2.11
CA PRO A 324 -9.77 -1.85 2.03
C PRO A 324 -9.27 -1.07 3.24
N VAL A 325 -8.88 0.20 3.03
CA VAL A 325 -8.52 1.16 4.08
C VAL A 325 -9.72 2.08 4.36
N LYS A 326 -10.55 1.68 5.31
CA LYS A 326 -11.72 2.51 5.71
C LYS A 326 -11.29 3.68 6.61
N PRO A 327 -11.94 4.85 6.48
CA PRO A 327 -13.08 5.17 5.61
C PRO A 327 -12.69 5.65 4.20
N TYR A 328 -11.44 5.54 3.77
CA TYR A 328 -10.87 6.24 2.62
C TYR A 328 -11.05 5.52 1.27
N THR A 329 -11.36 4.22 1.24
CA THR A 329 -11.50 3.47 -0.01
C THR A 329 -12.96 3.22 -0.35
N HIS A 330 -13.36 3.50 -1.62
CA HIS A 330 -14.74 3.49 -2.07
C HIS A 330 -14.98 2.59 -3.30
N TYR A 331 -13.93 1.95 -3.82
CA TYR A 331 -13.99 1.03 -4.96
C TYR A 331 -14.32 -0.41 -4.51
N THR A 332 -14.65 -1.26 -5.48
CA THR A 332 -14.83 -2.71 -5.26
C THR A 332 -13.56 -3.48 -5.60
N VAL A 333 -13.45 -4.70 -5.07
CA VAL A 333 -12.33 -5.62 -5.38
C VAL A 333 -12.21 -5.88 -6.89
N GLU A 334 -13.35 -5.96 -7.61
CA GLU A 334 -13.36 -6.14 -9.06
C GLU A 334 -12.78 -4.94 -9.80
N GLN A 335 -13.02 -3.72 -9.31
CA GLN A 335 -12.45 -2.51 -9.87
C GLN A 335 -10.94 -2.46 -9.65
N GLU A 336 -10.46 -2.87 -8.49
CA GLU A 336 -9.02 -2.97 -8.18
C GLU A 336 -8.34 -4.03 -9.05
N LYS A 337 -8.92 -5.25 -9.13
CA LYS A 337 -8.44 -6.34 -10.00
C LYS A 337 -8.40 -5.96 -11.48
N ALA A 338 -9.33 -5.13 -11.96
CA ALA A 338 -9.33 -4.64 -13.32
C ALA A 338 -8.15 -3.70 -13.62
N CYS A 339 -7.60 -3.05 -12.61
CA CYS A 339 -6.46 -2.12 -12.68
C CYS A 339 -6.60 -1.05 -13.78
N LYS A 340 -7.82 -0.54 -14.00
CA LYS A 340 -8.12 0.48 -15.00
C LYS A 340 -8.36 1.83 -14.32
N GLY A 341 -7.82 2.87 -14.94
CA GLY A 341 -8.03 4.26 -14.54
C GLY A 341 -9.00 5.01 -15.46
N PRO A 342 -9.33 6.26 -15.13
CA PRO A 342 -10.15 7.10 -15.99
C PRO A 342 -9.52 7.28 -17.38
N GLY A 343 -10.26 6.89 -18.43
CA GLY A 343 -9.84 7.00 -19.83
C GLY A 343 -9.01 5.81 -20.35
N GLU A 344 -8.89 4.74 -19.58
CA GLU A 344 -8.22 3.49 -19.99
C GLU A 344 -9.20 2.39 -20.43
#